data_c40daa1be9f49823d2d6700488bd9995
#
_entry.id   c40daa1be9f49823d2d6700488bd9995
#
_cell.length_a   1.000
_cell.length_b   1.000
_cell.length_c   1.000
_cell.angle_alpha   90.00
_cell.angle_beta   90.00
_cell.angle_gamma   90.00
#
_symmetry.space_group_name_H-M   'P 1'
#
loop_
_entity.id
_entity.type
_entity.pdbx_description
1 polymer ?
#
loop_
_entity_poly.entity_id
_entity_poly.type
_entity_poly.pdbx_seq_one_letter_code
_entity_poly.pdbx_strand_id
1 'polypeptide(L)'
;MLEVGLIFLPLAVHAGLGLRTLAREKLKYGVPKHHHGSDLRQWLQRMSAVIMLVFVLFHLLTMQRWLGGRFDPQHAFSSASGAIWHFWRDLPAAHPVNVLFAQLYLIGLVAVTYHVANGMATGAAVLGLTRTPAAERRLWVICRMAAPALLLAGVVAWVAFAVD
;
A
#
# COMPACT_ATOMS: atom_id res chain seq x y z
N MET A 1 11.72 11.64 -16.46
CA MET A 1 10.75 12.77 -16.49
C MET A 1 9.30 12.30 -16.53
N LEU A 2 8.94 11.30 -17.37
CA LEU A 2 7.57 10.73 -17.44
C LEU A 2 7.10 10.12 -16.09
N GLU A 3 7.97 9.41 -15.39
CA GLU A 3 7.65 8.81 -14.07
C GLU A 3 7.24 9.85 -13.03
N VAL A 4 7.93 11.01 -13.00
CA VAL A 4 7.63 12.08 -12.05
C VAL A 4 6.24 12.66 -12.30
N GLY A 5 5.89 12.93 -13.58
CA GLY A 5 4.60 13.50 -13.93
C GLY A 5 3.43 12.54 -13.81
N LEU A 6 3.61 11.29 -14.22
CA LEU A 6 2.51 10.32 -14.32
C LEU A 6 2.31 9.47 -13.05
N ILE A 7 3.34 9.29 -12.23
CA ILE A 7 3.27 8.44 -11.04
C ILE A 7 3.41 9.27 -9.77
N PHE A 8 4.54 9.96 -9.60
CA PHE A 8 4.82 10.62 -8.33
C PHE A 8 3.94 11.84 -8.05
N LEU A 9 3.61 12.63 -9.07
CA LEU A 9 2.75 13.81 -8.88
C LEU A 9 1.32 13.42 -8.46
N PRO A 10 0.60 12.52 -9.16
CA PRO A 10 -0.72 12.07 -8.71
C PRO A 10 -0.70 11.40 -7.34
N LEU A 11 0.34 10.60 -7.05
CA LEU A 11 0.51 9.94 -5.76
C LEU A 11 0.71 10.97 -4.64
N ALA A 12 1.55 11.99 -4.85
CA ALA A 12 1.79 13.06 -3.88
C ALA A 12 0.53 13.90 -3.62
N VAL A 13 -0.22 14.24 -4.67
CA VAL A 13 -1.50 14.93 -4.54
C VAL A 13 -2.51 14.09 -3.76
N HIS A 14 -2.63 12.81 -4.10
CA HIS A 14 -3.53 11.88 -3.40
C HIS A 14 -3.16 11.76 -1.91
N ALA A 15 -1.88 11.54 -1.61
CA ALA A 15 -1.39 11.44 -0.23
C ALA A 15 -1.60 12.75 0.55
N GLY A 16 -1.32 13.90 -0.07
CA GLY A 16 -1.52 15.21 0.55
C GLY A 16 -2.98 15.50 0.88
N LEU A 17 -3.90 15.19 -0.04
CA LEU A 17 -5.34 15.30 0.21
C LEU A 17 -5.80 14.32 1.30
N GLY A 18 -5.29 13.10 1.30
CA GLY A 18 -5.57 12.09 2.33
C GLY A 18 -5.12 12.55 3.71
N LEU A 19 -3.90 13.06 3.84
CA LEU A 19 -3.37 13.61 5.10
C LEU A 19 -4.18 14.82 5.59
N ARG A 20 -4.55 15.72 4.68
CA ARG A 20 -5.42 16.87 5.02
C ARG A 20 -6.77 16.41 5.57
N THR A 21 -7.36 15.39 4.96
CA THR A 21 -8.64 14.82 5.42
C THR A 21 -8.48 14.18 6.79
N LEU A 22 -7.42 13.39 6.99
CA LEU A 22 -7.11 12.76 8.27
C LEU A 22 -6.92 13.79 9.39
N ALA A 23 -6.19 14.87 9.12
CA ALA A 23 -5.97 15.94 10.09
C ALA A 23 -7.27 16.67 10.47
N ARG A 24 -8.13 16.95 9.48
CA ARG A 24 -9.42 17.65 9.72
C ARG A 24 -10.41 16.81 10.51
N GLU A 25 -10.42 15.50 10.33
CA GLU A 25 -11.35 14.61 11.03
C GLU A 25 -10.94 14.35 12.47
N LYS A 26 -9.65 14.38 12.81
CA LYS A 26 -9.19 14.37 14.22
C LYS A 26 -9.79 15.52 15.04
N LEU A 27 -10.10 16.64 14.40
CA LEU A 27 -10.74 17.80 15.05
C LEU A 27 -12.26 17.64 15.27
N LYS A 28 -12.87 16.59 14.69
CA LYS A 28 -14.31 16.32 14.79
C LYS A 28 -14.66 15.14 15.71
N TYR A 29 -13.71 14.54 16.39
CA TYR A 29 -13.94 13.41 17.30
C TYR A 29 -14.63 13.89 18.59
N GLY A 30 -15.95 13.96 18.55
CA GLY A 30 -16.81 14.25 19.70
C GLY A 30 -18.20 13.61 19.63
N VAL A 31 -18.55 12.95 18.52
CA VAL A 31 -19.90 12.35 18.36
C VAL A 31 -19.78 10.92 17.85
N PRO A 32 -20.12 9.91 18.66
CA PRO A 32 -20.25 8.53 18.19
C PRO A 32 -21.44 8.43 17.23
N LYS A 33 -21.21 8.21 15.95
CA LYS A 33 -22.25 7.87 14.98
C LYS A 33 -22.37 6.35 14.86
N HIS A 34 -23.53 5.88 15.20
CA HIS A 34 -23.96 4.50 15.35
C HIS A 34 -24.00 3.68 14.07
N HIS A 35 -22.88 3.15 13.59
CA HIS A 35 -22.86 1.99 12.66
C HIS A 35 -21.50 1.27 12.75
N HIS A 36 -21.38 0.31 13.64
CA HIS A 36 -20.15 -0.43 13.97
C HIS A 36 -19.37 -0.95 12.75
N GLY A 37 -20.02 -1.41 11.69
CA GLY A 37 -19.32 -1.94 10.51
C GLY A 37 -18.75 -0.88 9.57
N SER A 38 -19.36 0.30 9.48
CA SER A 38 -18.86 1.44 8.69
C SER A 38 -17.67 2.10 9.38
N ASP A 39 -17.67 2.17 10.70
CA ASP A 39 -16.65 2.81 11.51
C ASP A 39 -15.34 2.00 11.48
N LEU A 40 -15.41 0.67 11.60
CA LEU A 40 -14.25 -0.21 11.49
C LEU A 40 -13.63 -0.12 10.08
N ARG A 41 -14.45 -0.12 9.03
CA ARG A 41 -13.94 -0.03 7.65
C ARG A 41 -13.26 1.31 7.39
N GLN A 42 -13.82 2.42 7.87
CA GLN A 42 -13.21 3.74 7.78
C GLN A 42 -11.90 3.81 8.57
N TRP A 43 -11.88 3.26 9.78
CA TRP A 43 -10.69 3.19 10.59
C TRP A 43 -9.59 2.38 9.90
N LEU A 44 -9.90 1.19 9.38
CA LEU A 44 -8.95 0.36 8.63
C LEU A 44 -8.44 1.07 7.36
N GLN A 45 -9.30 1.83 6.66
CA GLN A 45 -8.90 2.62 5.50
C GLN A 45 -7.89 3.71 5.87
N ARG A 46 -8.06 4.35 7.01
CA ARG A 46 -7.12 5.37 7.52
C ARG A 46 -5.81 4.76 7.98
N MET A 47 -5.90 3.67 8.75
CA MET A 47 -4.71 2.96 9.23
C MET A 47 -3.88 2.43 8.06
N SER A 48 -4.53 1.78 7.10
CA SER A 48 -3.85 1.30 5.89
C SER A 48 -3.23 2.43 5.06
N ALA A 49 -3.87 3.61 4.99
CA ALA A 49 -3.31 4.78 4.31
C ALA A 49 -2.01 5.26 4.97
N VAL A 50 -1.97 5.33 6.31
CA VAL A 50 -0.77 5.75 7.05
C VAL A 50 0.35 4.73 6.87
N ILE A 51 0.04 3.43 7.07
CA ILE A 51 1.03 2.35 6.88
C ILE A 51 1.55 2.35 5.44
N MET A 52 0.65 2.48 4.45
CA MET A 52 1.01 2.54 3.03
C MET A 52 1.89 3.75 2.73
N LEU A 53 1.61 4.93 3.29
CA LEU A 53 2.44 6.12 3.08
C LEU A 53 3.87 5.90 3.57
N VAL A 54 4.02 5.37 4.80
CA VAL A 54 5.34 5.03 5.36
C VAL A 54 6.03 3.98 4.49
N PHE A 55 5.30 2.94 4.09
CA PHE A 55 5.82 1.88 3.22
C PHE A 55 6.26 2.40 1.86
N VAL A 56 5.46 3.26 1.20
CA VAL A 56 5.81 3.83 -0.12
C VAL A 56 7.07 4.67 -0.02
N LEU A 57 7.21 5.50 1.02
CA LEU A 57 8.43 6.27 1.23
C LEU A 57 9.64 5.35 1.45
N PHE A 58 9.50 4.33 2.27
CA PHE A 58 10.54 3.32 2.49
C PHE A 58 10.88 2.58 1.18
N HIS A 59 9.87 2.13 0.44
CA HIS A 59 10.04 1.46 -0.85
C HIS A 59 10.78 2.33 -1.88
N LEU A 60 10.43 3.62 -1.96
CA LEU A 60 11.13 4.55 -2.84
C LEU A 60 12.60 4.71 -2.45
N LEU A 61 12.90 4.84 -1.16
CA LEU A 61 14.27 4.95 -0.66
C LEU A 61 15.10 3.68 -0.94
N THR A 62 14.48 2.51 -0.87
CA THR A 62 15.17 1.22 -1.09
C THR A 62 15.32 0.85 -2.56
N MET A 63 14.38 1.26 -3.41
CA MET A 63 14.33 0.86 -4.82
C MET A 63 14.81 1.95 -5.79
N GLN A 64 14.48 3.22 -5.56
CA GLN A 64 14.80 4.28 -6.51
C GLN A 64 16.28 4.67 -6.48
N ARG A 65 16.98 4.46 -7.61
CA ARG A 65 18.41 4.74 -7.74
C ARG A 65 18.79 6.20 -7.48
N TRP A 66 17.97 7.14 -7.91
CA TRP A 66 18.18 8.58 -7.69
C TRP A 66 17.98 9.02 -6.23
N LEU A 67 17.40 8.17 -5.38
CA LEU A 67 17.34 8.33 -3.92
C LEU A 67 18.38 7.47 -3.18
N GLY A 68 19.32 6.85 -3.90
CA GLY A 68 20.29 5.92 -3.32
C GLY A 68 19.81 4.48 -3.22
N GLY A 69 18.62 4.16 -3.77
CA GLY A 69 18.08 2.80 -3.84
C GLY A 69 18.88 1.88 -4.76
N ARG A 70 18.64 0.59 -4.63
CA ARG A 70 19.51 -0.47 -5.18
C ARG A 70 18.92 -1.20 -6.38
N PHE A 71 17.72 -0.86 -6.82
CA PHE A 71 17.07 -1.58 -7.90
C PHE A 71 17.85 -1.41 -9.22
N ASP A 72 18.19 -2.53 -9.83
CA ASP A 72 18.83 -2.61 -11.15
C ASP A 72 17.90 -3.33 -12.13
N PRO A 73 17.40 -2.65 -13.17
CA PRO A 73 16.53 -3.27 -14.16
C PRO A 73 17.17 -4.43 -14.93
N GLN A 74 18.50 -4.45 -15.06
CA GLN A 74 19.23 -5.54 -15.73
C GLN A 74 19.34 -6.79 -14.83
N HIS A 75 19.29 -6.60 -13.52
CA HIS A 75 19.31 -7.64 -12.49
C HIS A 75 18.13 -7.47 -11.55
N ALA A 76 16.92 -7.37 -12.14
CA ALA A 76 15.71 -6.96 -11.41
C ALA A 76 15.39 -7.89 -10.23
N PHE A 77 15.51 -9.20 -10.41
CA PHE A 77 15.19 -10.17 -9.37
C PHE A 77 16.17 -10.08 -8.19
N SER A 78 17.45 -10.23 -8.43
CA SER A 78 18.48 -10.22 -7.36
C SER A 78 18.61 -8.86 -6.68
N SER A 79 18.42 -7.76 -7.42
CA SER A 79 18.44 -6.42 -6.80
C SER A 79 17.20 -6.16 -5.94
N ALA A 80 16.03 -6.69 -6.31
CA ALA A 80 14.83 -6.63 -5.49
C ALA A 80 14.94 -7.54 -4.24
N SER A 81 15.42 -8.78 -4.41
CA SER A 81 15.76 -9.68 -3.30
C SER A 81 16.72 -9.00 -2.32
N GLY A 82 17.81 -8.43 -2.83
CA GLY A 82 18.78 -7.70 -2.03
C GLY A 82 18.19 -6.50 -1.26
N ALA A 83 17.22 -5.80 -1.84
CA ALA A 83 16.56 -4.68 -1.17
C ALA A 83 15.58 -5.13 -0.08
N ILE A 84 14.96 -6.29 -0.21
CA ILE A 84 13.95 -6.83 0.69
C ILE A 84 14.58 -7.66 1.80
N TRP A 85 15.43 -8.64 1.46
CA TRP A 85 15.94 -9.66 2.36
C TRP A 85 17.39 -9.43 2.81
N HIS A 86 18.16 -8.64 2.08
CA HIS A 86 19.54 -8.29 2.37
C HIS A 86 19.75 -6.78 2.46
N PHE A 87 18.81 -6.08 3.13
CA PHE A 87 18.90 -4.63 3.28
C PHE A 87 20.24 -4.23 3.89
N TRP A 88 20.69 -4.93 4.91
CA TRP A 88 22.02 -4.78 5.49
C TRP A 88 22.95 -5.89 4.95
N ARG A 89 23.77 -5.54 3.98
CA ARG A 89 24.56 -6.49 3.18
C ARG A 89 25.55 -7.33 3.98
N ASP A 90 26.12 -6.74 5.03
CA ASP A 90 27.14 -7.39 5.86
C ASP A 90 26.55 -8.40 6.86
N LEU A 91 25.22 -8.52 6.90
CA LEU A 91 24.50 -9.41 7.76
C LEU A 91 23.79 -10.52 6.97
N PRO A 92 23.70 -11.75 7.51
CA PRO A 92 22.91 -12.82 6.88
C PRO A 92 21.45 -12.42 6.69
N ALA A 93 20.76 -13.00 5.69
CA ALA A 93 19.33 -12.78 5.47
C ALA A 93 18.48 -13.09 6.73
N ALA A 94 18.83 -14.13 7.48
CA ALA A 94 18.18 -14.52 8.72
C ALA A 94 18.49 -13.60 9.91
N HIS A 95 19.36 -12.59 9.75
CA HIS A 95 19.64 -11.65 10.83
C HIS A 95 18.37 -10.84 11.16
N PRO A 96 18.05 -10.60 12.46
CA PRO A 96 16.82 -9.92 12.88
C PRO A 96 16.55 -8.59 12.17
N VAL A 97 17.59 -7.83 11.84
CA VAL A 97 17.47 -6.55 11.10
C VAL A 97 16.94 -6.79 9.69
N ASN A 98 17.51 -7.72 8.93
CA ASN A 98 17.08 -8.04 7.58
C ASN A 98 15.66 -8.63 7.58
N VAL A 99 15.37 -9.52 8.53
CA VAL A 99 14.00 -10.05 8.73
C VAL A 99 13.01 -8.93 9.01
N LEU A 100 13.36 -7.94 9.85
CA LEU A 100 12.50 -6.79 10.12
C LEU A 100 12.17 -6.02 8.84
N PHE A 101 13.16 -5.72 7.99
CA PHE A 101 12.93 -5.03 6.72
C PHE A 101 12.06 -5.85 5.77
N ALA A 102 12.28 -7.16 5.68
CA ALA A 102 11.43 -8.04 4.89
C ALA A 102 9.96 -8.03 5.41
N GLN A 103 9.74 -8.01 6.73
CA GLN A 103 8.40 -7.90 7.30
C GLN A 103 7.74 -6.55 7.02
N LEU A 104 8.49 -5.45 6.94
CA LEU A 104 7.94 -4.15 6.53
C LEU A 104 7.37 -4.19 5.11
N TYR A 105 8.01 -4.93 4.19
CA TYR A 105 7.45 -5.16 2.85
C TYR A 105 6.15 -5.96 2.89
N LEU A 106 6.07 -7.00 3.72
CA LEU A 106 4.84 -7.79 3.87
C LEU A 106 3.70 -6.97 4.47
N ILE A 107 3.97 -6.19 5.52
CA ILE A 107 3.00 -5.27 6.13
C ILE A 107 2.53 -4.23 5.12
N GLY A 108 3.46 -3.65 4.37
CA GLY A 108 3.15 -2.70 3.29
C GLY A 108 2.26 -3.31 2.22
N LEU A 109 2.55 -4.53 1.80
CA LEU A 109 1.75 -5.27 0.81
C LEU A 109 0.31 -5.48 1.28
N VAL A 110 0.10 -5.88 2.53
CA VAL A 110 -1.24 -6.04 3.13
C VAL A 110 -1.97 -4.69 3.16
N ALA A 111 -1.27 -3.64 3.59
CA ALA A 111 -1.84 -2.30 3.67
C ALA A 111 -2.25 -1.75 2.30
N VAL A 112 -1.38 -1.88 1.29
CA VAL A 112 -1.66 -1.46 -0.09
C VAL A 112 -2.85 -2.20 -0.65
N THR A 113 -2.89 -3.53 -0.51
CA THR A 113 -3.97 -4.37 -1.05
C THR A 113 -5.32 -3.97 -0.43
N TYR A 114 -5.38 -3.83 0.88
CA TYR A 114 -6.61 -3.40 1.56
C TYR A 114 -7.03 -1.98 1.14
N HIS A 115 -6.08 -1.03 1.19
CA HIS A 115 -6.33 0.38 0.89
C HIS A 115 -6.87 0.57 -0.53
N VAL A 116 -6.25 -0.07 -1.51
CA VAL A 116 -6.66 0.02 -2.92
C VAL A 116 -8.03 -0.61 -3.13
N ALA A 117 -8.26 -1.84 -2.63
CA ALA A 117 -9.53 -2.53 -2.84
C ALA A 117 -10.71 -1.80 -2.20
N ASN A 118 -10.57 -1.36 -0.94
CA ASN A 118 -11.60 -0.60 -0.26
C ASN A 118 -11.74 0.82 -0.84
N GLY A 119 -10.63 1.46 -1.19
CA GLY A 119 -10.60 2.80 -1.79
C GLY A 119 -11.25 2.86 -3.17
N MET A 120 -11.03 1.87 -4.03
CA MET A 120 -11.69 1.79 -5.34
C MET A 120 -13.21 1.66 -5.21
N ALA A 121 -13.68 0.79 -4.33
CA ALA A 121 -15.12 0.60 -4.12
C ALA A 121 -15.80 1.87 -3.57
N THR A 122 -15.19 2.49 -2.55
CA THR A 122 -15.73 3.72 -1.93
C THR A 122 -15.58 4.94 -2.83
N GLY A 123 -14.44 5.09 -3.48
CA GLY A 123 -14.16 6.20 -4.39
C GLY A 123 -15.08 6.21 -5.62
N ALA A 124 -15.35 5.05 -6.20
CA ALA A 124 -16.28 4.94 -7.32
C ALA A 124 -17.71 5.39 -6.96
N ALA A 125 -18.16 5.07 -5.75
CA ALA A 125 -19.46 5.53 -5.25
C ALA A 125 -19.48 7.06 -5.06
N VAL A 126 -18.44 7.62 -4.45
CA VAL A 126 -18.32 9.08 -4.22
C VAL A 126 -18.22 9.85 -5.53
N LEU A 127 -17.52 9.32 -6.55
CA LEU A 127 -17.39 9.92 -7.87
C LEU A 127 -18.62 9.70 -8.76
N GLY A 128 -19.67 9.02 -8.28
CA GLY A 128 -20.90 8.74 -9.04
C GLY A 128 -20.70 7.75 -10.18
N LEU A 129 -19.63 6.97 -10.19
CA LEU A 129 -19.36 5.94 -11.20
C LEU A 129 -20.30 4.73 -11.04
N THR A 130 -20.78 4.48 -9.82
CA THR A 130 -21.79 3.47 -9.52
C THR A 130 -23.14 4.14 -9.26
N ARG A 131 -23.99 4.24 -10.30
CA ARG A 131 -25.27 4.98 -10.24
C ARG A 131 -26.43 4.17 -9.67
N THR A 132 -26.26 2.88 -9.49
CA THR A 132 -27.31 1.98 -8.96
C THR A 132 -26.76 1.13 -7.82
N PRO A 133 -27.61 0.75 -6.85
CA PRO A 133 -27.20 -0.16 -5.78
C PRO A 133 -26.65 -1.51 -6.28
N ALA A 134 -27.14 -1.97 -7.42
CA ALA A 134 -26.67 -3.20 -8.06
C ALA A 134 -25.23 -3.02 -8.60
N ALA A 135 -24.92 -1.90 -9.23
CA ALA A 135 -23.56 -1.59 -9.72
C ALA A 135 -22.57 -1.45 -8.57
N GLU A 136 -22.97 -0.78 -7.50
CA GLU A 136 -22.15 -0.65 -6.29
C GLU A 136 -21.84 -2.01 -5.67
N ARG A 137 -22.86 -2.85 -5.52
CA ARG A 137 -22.70 -4.22 -4.97
C ARG A 137 -21.75 -5.07 -5.84
N ARG A 138 -21.88 -5.00 -7.17
CA ARG A 138 -20.98 -5.71 -8.10
C ARG A 138 -19.54 -5.26 -7.94
N LEU A 139 -19.30 -3.95 -7.86
CA LEU A 139 -17.95 -3.41 -7.67
C LEU A 139 -17.34 -3.87 -6.33
N TRP A 140 -18.14 -3.85 -5.24
CA TRP A 140 -17.70 -4.39 -3.96
C TRP A 140 -17.30 -5.86 -4.03
N VAL A 141 -18.05 -6.69 -4.75
CA VAL A 141 -17.70 -8.09 -4.95
C VAL A 141 -16.39 -8.21 -5.74
N ILE A 142 -16.24 -7.47 -6.84
CA ILE A 142 -15.02 -7.48 -7.64
C ILE A 142 -13.81 -7.09 -6.80
N CYS A 143 -13.89 -5.99 -6.04
CA CYS A 143 -12.78 -5.53 -5.20
C CYS A 143 -12.44 -6.54 -4.09
N ARG A 144 -13.45 -7.18 -3.49
CA ARG A 144 -13.25 -8.22 -2.47
C ARG A 144 -12.62 -9.50 -3.02
N MET A 145 -12.86 -9.85 -4.27
CA MET A 145 -12.23 -11.00 -4.92
C MET A 145 -10.84 -10.68 -5.45
N ALA A 146 -10.64 -9.46 -5.96
CA ALA A 146 -9.34 -9.02 -6.45
C ALA A 146 -8.31 -8.84 -5.33
N ALA A 147 -8.72 -8.38 -4.14
CA ALA A 147 -7.83 -8.14 -3.02
C ALA A 147 -7.03 -9.39 -2.59
N PRO A 148 -7.65 -10.54 -2.27
CA PRO A 148 -6.90 -11.74 -1.90
C PRO A 148 -6.04 -12.29 -3.05
N ALA A 149 -6.47 -12.14 -4.31
CA ALA A 149 -5.66 -12.54 -5.45
C ALA A 149 -4.38 -11.71 -5.59
N LEU A 150 -4.49 -10.39 -5.45
CA LEU A 150 -3.34 -9.48 -5.45
C LEU A 150 -2.42 -9.73 -4.24
N LEU A 151 -3.01 -9.94 -3.06
CA LEU A 151 -2.23 -10.26 -1.86
C LEU A 151 -1.47 -11.57 -2.04
N LEU A 152 -2.13 -12.61 -2.55
CA LEU A 152 -1.49 -13.90 -2.80
C LEU A 152 -0.33 -13.77 -3.78
N ALA A 153 -0.55 -13.08 -4.92
CA ALA A 153 0.51 -12.84 -5.89
C ALA A 153 1.71 -12.09 -5.27
N GLY A 154 1.45 -11.08 -4.45
CA GLY A 154 2.49 -10.34 -3.76
C GLY A 154 3.23 -11.17 -2.70
N VAL A 155 2.51 -12.03 -1.94
CA VAL A 155 3.13 -12.94 -0.97
C VAL A 155 3.99 -13.99 -1.67
N VAL A 156 3.53 -14.54 -2.79
CA VAL A 156 4.33 -15.47 -3.61
C VAL A 156 5.62 -14.80 -4.09
N ALA A 157 5.54 -13.57 -4.59
CA ALA A 157 6.73 -12.81 -4.99
C ALA A 157 7.66 -12.53 -3.80
N TRP A 158 7.11 -12.13 -2.65
CA TRP A 158 7.86 -11.86 -1.43
C TRP A 158 8.60 -13.11 -0.93
N VAL A 159 7.96 -14.29 -0.96
CA VAL A 159 8.60 -15.59 -0.63
C VAL A 159 9.66 -15.94 -1.67
N ALA A 160 9.38 -15.75 -2.97
CA ALA A 160 10.34 -16.07 -4.03
C ALA A 160 11.66 -15.29 -3.87
N PHE A 161 11.59 -14.03 -3.43
CA PHE A 161 12.78 -13.23 -3.13
C PHE A 161 13.57 -13.70 -1.89
N ALA A 162 13.00 -14.55 -1.03
CA ALA A 162 13.70 -15.09 0.13
C ALA A 162 14.60 -16.29 -0.21
N VAL A 163 14.43 -16.88 -1.40
CA VAL A 163 15.06 -18.15 -1.80
C VAL A 163 16.29 -17.90 -2.69
N ASP A 164 16.56 -16.63 -3.05
CA ASP A 164 17.74 -16.18 -3.79
C ASP A 164 18.89 -15.85 -2.81
#